data_8719a540572f71b1aff224526ed05f34
#
_entry.id   8719a540572f71b1aff224526ed05f34
#
_cell.length_a   1.000
_cell.length_b   1.000
_cell.length_c   1.000
_cell.angle_alpha   90.00
_cell.angle_beta   90.00
_cell.angle_gamma   90.00
#
_symmetry.space_group_name_H-M   'P 1'
#
loop_
_entity.id
_entity.type
_entity.pdbx_description
1 polymer ?
#
loop_
_entity_poly.entity_id
_entity_poly.type
_entity_poly.pdbx_seq_one_letter_code
_entity_poly.pdbx_strand_id
1 'polypeptide(L)'
;MLEAAVAEEAEAGAGGERRQLPPRRAIVAHSLGALSAMVSATSQPVGHFDAVVLVAPAVFAPGPLSDLGLGLRNYLPRQLVSFCGAALRTLAAAIFLAVKAVVLCPPVKLVLLVALRKLVRARGFWAAALRASYHDSRRVTQKVVDGYRCPKETPGWDVGLLKFCLAMLKSNLCGPKPREALQGLVRLAEAQRLPVLILHGAQDRLVPPGNSARLAEAVPGCTLSVWPDTGHLPHEEHPEKFAAEVSQFLCGVPPRAAAARETGQK
;
A
#
# COMPACT_ATOMS: atom_id res chain seq x y z
N MET A 1 9.41 0.29 21.53
CA MET A 1 9.66 -1.12 21.92
C MET A 1 10.33 -1.94 20.84
N LEU A 2 10.10 -1.71 19.55
CA LEU A 2 10.83 -2.41 18.47
C LEU A 2 12.29 -1.94 18.33
N GLU A 3 12.61 -0.70 18.63
CA GLU A 3 13.99 -0.19 18.60
C GLU A 3 14.86 -0.75 19.74
N ALA A 4 14.28 -1.06 20.90
CA ALA A 4 15.01 -1.62 22.04
C ALA A 4 15.39 -3.09 21.83
N ALA A 5 14.52 -3.90 21.20
CA ALA A 5 14.78 -5.31 20.96
C ALA A 5 15.90 -5.56 19.93
N VAL A 6 16.09 -4.66 18.97
CA VAL A 6 17.18 -4.75 17.97
C VAL A 6 18.53 -4.32 18.55
N ALA A 7 18.54 -3.53 19.62
CA ALA A 7 19.77 -3.07 20.28
C ALA A 7 20.36 -4.14 21.23
N GLU A 8 19.54 -4.97 21.87
CA GLU A 8 19.96 -5.90 22.92
C GLU A 8 20.67 -7.18 22.40
N GLU A 9 20.33 -7.63 21.20
CA GLU A 9 21.05 -8.77 20.56
C GLU A 9 22.44 -8.39 19.97
N ALA A 10 22.76 -7.11 19.95
CA ALA A 10 24.02 -6.61 19.37
C ALA A 10 25.19 -6.56 20.38
N GLU A 11 24.98 -6.82 21.65
CA GLU A 11 26.03 -6.65 22.70
C GLU A 11 26.86 -7.88 23.05
N ALA A 12 26.55 -9.06 22.53
CA ALA A 12 27.26 -10.30 22.83
C ALA A 12 28.22 -10.71 21.71
N GLY A 13 29.38 -10.07 21.59
CA GLY A 13 30.42 -10.53 20.67
C GLY A 13 31.55 -9.54 20.42
N ALA A 14 32.65 -9.69 21.22
CA ALA A 14 34.06 -9.39 20.93
C ALA A 14 34.46 -8.19 20.06
N GLY A 15 35.30 -7.34 20.65
CA GLY A 15 36.25 -6.33 20.19
C GLY A 15 36.76 -6.29 18.73
N GLY A 16 35.86 -5.93 17.80
CA GLY A 16 36.22 -5.50 16.47
C GLY A 16 35.53 -4.16 16.21
N GLU A 17 36.18 -3.20 15.56
CA GLU A 17 35.59 -1.95 15.10
C GLU A 17 34.27 -2.27 14.39
N ARG A 18 33.14 -1.96 15.04
CA ARG A 18 31.80 -2.08 14.43
C ARG A 18 31.77 -1.11 13.26
N ARG A 19 32.01 -1.60 12.06
CA ARG A 19 31.72 -0.87 10.84
C ARG A 19 30.21 -0.54 10.91
N GLN A 20 29.87 0.69 11.25
CA GLN A 20 28.48 1.15 11.19
C GLN A 20 28.02 1.00 9.75
N LEU A 21 27.21 -0.01 9.51
CA LEU A 21 26.53 -0.16 8.21
C LEU A 21 25.63 1.06 8.02
N PRO A 22 25.57 1.64 6.81
CA PRO A 22 24.68 2.75 6.56
C PRO A 22 23.24 2.34 6.88
N PRO A 23 22.42 3.24 7.43
CA PRO A 23 21.04 2.94 7.80
C PRO A 23 20.28 2.42 6.58
N ARG A 24 19.66 1.26 6.71
CA ARG A 24 18.82 0.66 5.66
C ARG A 24 17.47 1.35 5.64
N ARG A 25 16.95 1.61 4.45
CA ARG A 25 15.64 2.22 4.24
C ARG A 25 14.73 1.23 3.54
N ALA A 26 13.74 0.74 4.26
CA ALA A 26 12.70 -0.09 3.68
C ALA A 26 11.36 0.64 3.73
N ILE A 27 10.53 0.44 2.73
CA ILE A 27 9.15 0.91 2.74
C ILE A 27 8.24 -0.30 2.96
N VAL A 28 7.42 -0.24 4.01
CA VAL A 28 6.42 -1.27 4.32
C VAL A 28 5.04 -0.65 4.15
N ALA A 29 4.19 -1.25 3.35
CA ALA A 29 2.88 -0.67 3.04
C ALA A 29 1.78 -1.72 3.00
N HIS A 30 0.63 -1.37 3.58
CA HIS A 30 -0.54 -2.23 3.67
C HIS A 30 -1.68 -1.72 2.77
N SER A 31 -2.37 -2.65 2.11
CA SER A 31 -3.62 -2.40 1.38
C SER A 31 -3.50 -1.26 0.36
N LEU A 32 -4.31 -0.21 0.47
CA LEU A 32 -4.26 0.98 -0.39
C LEU A 32 -2.91 1.72 -0.31
N GLY A 33 -2.20 1.63 0.82
CA GLY A 33 -0.87 2.18 1.00
C GLY A 33 0.16 1.60 0.05
N ALA A 34 -0.05 0.37 -0.47
CA ALA A 34 0.83 -0.27 -1.42
C ALA A 34 1.00 0.55 -2.71
N LEU A 35 -0.09 1.12 -3.25
CA LEU A 35 -0.01 1.99 -4.42
C LEU A 35 0.83 3.24 -4.13
N SER A 36 0.62 3.86 -2.97
CA SER A 36 1.41 5.02 -2.54
C SER A 36 2.88 4.69 -2.36
N ALA A 37 3.18 3.50 -1.80
CA ALA A 37 4.55 3.02 -1.65
C ALA A 37 5.25 2.81 -2.99
N MET A 38 4.56 2.19 -3.95
CA MET A 38 5.08 1.97 -5.31
C MET A 38 5.37 3.30 -6.01
N VAL A 39 4.44 4.26 -5.94
CA VAL A 39 4.65 5.61 -6.49
C VAL A 39 5.81 6.32 -5.78
N SER A 40 5.87 6.26 -4.44
CA SER A 40 6.96 6.86 -3.67
C SER A 40 8.30 6.25 -4.04
N ALA A 41 8.41 4.92 -4.11
CA ALA A 41 9.64 4.23 -4.48
C ALA A 41 10.15 4.65 -5.86
N THR A 42 9.23 4.83 -6.82
CA THR A 42 9.58 5.22 -8.19
C THR A 42 9.86 6.71 -8.38
N SER A 43 9.42 7.56 -7.43
CA SER A 43 9.62 9.01 -7.47
C SER A 43 10.90 9.46 -6.76
N GLN A 44 11.53 8.58 -5.99
CA GLN A 44 12.78 8.88 -5.29
C GLN A 44 13.99 8.54 -6.16
N PRO A 45 15.15 9.16 -5.89
CA PRO A 45 16.40 8.81 -6.57
C PRO A 45 16.67 7.31 -6.49
N VAL A 46 17.33 6.80 -7.54
CA VAL A 46 17.83 5.42 -7.57
C VAL A 46 18.62 5.16 -6.30
N GLY A 47 18.23 4.13 -5.56
CA GLY A 47 18.93 3.81 -4.36
C GLY A 47 18.39 4.45 -3.07
N HIS A 48 17.28 5.12 -3.11
CA HIS A 48 16.67 5.68 -1.91
C HIS A 48 16.14 4.60 -0.96
N PHE A 49 15.54 3.54 -1.49
CA PHE A 49 15.08 2.39 -0.70
C PHE A 49 15.91 1.15 -1.00
N ASP A 50 16.17 0.36 0.02
CA ASP A 50 16.89 -0.90 -0.04
C ASP A 50 15.96 -2.09 -0.21
N ALA A 51 14.69 -1.97 0.20
CA ALA A 51 13.67 -2.99 0.07
C ALA A 51 12.25 -2.40 0.05
N VAL A 52 11.30 -3.17 -0.49
CA VAL A 52 9.86 -2.87 -0.47
C VAL A 52 9.10 -4.07 0.07
N VAL A 53 8.23 -3.85 1.05
CA VAL A 53 7.32 -4.85 1.61
C VAL A 53 5.88 -4.41 1.36
N LEU A 54 5.12 -5.22 0.65
CA LEU A 54 3.72 -4.96 0.32
C LEU A 54 2.83 -5.98 1.00
N VAL A 55 1.94 -5.52 1.88
CA VAL A 55 1.06 -6.36 2.70
C VAL A 55 -0.37 -6.22 2.19
N ALA A 56 -0.97 -7.33 1.76
CA ALA A 56 -2.32 -7.36 1.18
C ALA A 56 -2.58 -6.22 0.16
N PRO A 57 -1.71 -6.04 -0.86
CA PRO A 57 -1.67 -4.85 -1.70
C PRO A 57 -2.94 -4.70 -2.55
N ALA A 58 -3.67 -3.59 -2.35
CA ALA A 58 -4.84 -3.21 -3.15
C ALA A 58 -4.40 -2.42 -4.40
N VAL A 59 -3.66 -3.06 -5.29
CA VAL A 59 -3.09 -2.41 -6.51
C VAL A 59 -4.03 -2.55 -7.70
N PHE A 60 -4.72 -3.68 -7.82
CA PHE A 60 -5.67 -3.92 -8.90
C PHE A 60 -7.10 -3.74 -8.38
N ALA A 61 -7.86 -2.84 -9.00
CA ALA A 61 -9.28 -2.76 -8.70
C ALA A 61 -9.99 -4.03 -9.24
N PRO A 62 -10.83 -4.70 -8.45
CA PRO A 62 -11.73 -5.69 -9.00
C PRO A 62 -12.77 -4.95 -9.84
N GLY A 63 -12.80 -5.20 -11.14
CA GLY A 63 -13.86 -4.61 -11.95
C GLY A 63 -13.83 -5.01 -13.42
N PRO A 64 -15.01 -5.25 -14.02
CA PRO A 64 -15.16 -5.62 -15.42
C PRO A 64 -14.71 -4.51 -16.39
N LEU A 65 -14.54 -3.27 -15.94
CA LEU A 65 -14.10 -2.14 -16.76
C LEU A 65 -12.60 -2.12 -17.04
N SER A 66 -11.77 -2.80 -16.22
CA SER A 66 -10.33 -2.90 -16.48
C SER A 66 -10.01 -3.71 -17.72
N ASP A 67 -10.81 -4.71 -18.00
CA ASP A 67 -10.59 -5.64 -19.13
C ASP A 67 -11.24 -5.14 -20.42
N LEU A 68 -12.34 -4.40 -20.33
CA LEU A 68 -12.99 -3.78 -21.49
C LEU A 68 -12.10 -2.75 -22.19
N GLY A 69 -11.32 -1.98 -21.41
CA GLY A 69 -10.39 -0.98 -21.96
C GLY A 69 -9.20 -1.56 -22.72
N LEU A 70 -8.80 -2.80 -22.43
CA LEU A 70 -7.71 -3.48 -23.10
C LEU A 70 -8.12 -4.02 -24.49
N GLY A 71 -9.37 -4.50 -24.63
CA GLY A 71 -9.88 -5.03 -25.90
C GLY A 71 -10.02 -3.95 -26.97
N LEU A 72 -10.65 -2.81 -26.65
CA LEU A 72 -10.87 -1.73 -27.61
C LEU A 72 -9.56 -1.04 -28.07
N ARG A 73 -8.56 -0.99 -27.20
CA ARG A 73 -7.30 -0.30 -27.47
C ARG A 73 -6.48 -0.94 -28.61
N ASN A 74 -6.68 -2.21 -28.87
CA ASN A 74 -5.98 -2.95 -29.91
C ASN A 74 -6.58 -2.73 -31.32
N TYR A 75 -7.82 -2.22 -31.39
CA TYR A 75 -8.55 -2.03 -32.65
C TYR A 75 -8.65 -0.56 -33.10
N LEU A 76 -8.21 0.39 -32.28
CA LEU A 76 -8.32 1.82 -32.59
C LEU A 76 -6.95 2.45 -32.91
N PRO A 77 -6.88 3.41 -33.87
CA PRO A 77 -5.67 4.17 -34.14
C PRO A 77 -5.13 4.86 -32.89
N ARG A 78 -3.81 4.83 -32.70
CA ARG A 78 -3.14 5.40 -31.50
C ARG A 78 -3.51 6.88 -31.24
N GLN A 79 -3.69 7.64 -32.30
CA GLN A 79 -4.09 9.06 -32.21
C GLN A 79 -5.50 9.21 -31.63
N LEU A 80 -6.46 8.36 -32.05
CA LEU A 80 -7.83 8.37 -31.56
C LEU A 80 -7.88 7.93 -30.09
N VAL A 81 -7.11 6.89 -29.72
CA VAL A 81 -6.96 6.43 -28.32
C VAL A 81 -6.38 7.53 -27.44
N SER A 82 -5.40 8.29 -27.93
CA SER A 82 -4.81 9.42 -27.20
C SER A 82 -5.79 10.55 -27.01
N PHE A 83 -6.52 10.93 -28.06
CA PHE A 83 -7.54 12.01 -28.02
C PHE A 83 -8.69 11.64 -27.09
N CYS A 84 -9.28 10.46 -27.24
CA CYS A 84 -10.33 9.98 -26.34
C CYS A 84 -9.85 9.88 -24.90
N GLY A 85 -8.61 9.44 -24.68
CA GLY A 85 -8.02 9.40 -23.35
C GLY A 85 -7.80 10.79 -22.73
N ALA A 86 -7.46 11.81 -23.53
CA ALA A 86 -7.36 13.19 -23.07
C ALA A 86 -8.76 13.76 -22.72
N ALA A 87 -9.73 13.58 -23.60
CA ALA A 87 -11.11 14.01 -23.37
C ALA A 87 -11.73 13.36 -22.14
N LEU A 88 -11.51 12.05 -21.91
CA LEU A 88 -11.94 11.35 -20.70
C LEU A 88 -11.28 11.90 -19.43
N ARG A 89 -10.00 12.24 -19.48
CA ARG A 89 -9.30 12.84 -18.33
C ARG A 89 -9.82 14.23 -18.01
N THR A 90 -10.07 15.07 -19.03
CA THR A 90 -10.69 16.40 -18.83
C THR A 90 -12.09 16.30 -18.26
N LEU A 91 -12.90 15.39 -18.77
CA LEU A 91 -14.23 15.13 -18.22
C LEU A 91 -14.18 14.64 -16.77
N ALA A 92 -13.28 13.69 -16.45
CA ALA A 92 -13.09 13.19 -15.09
C ALA A 92 -12.62 14.30 -14.14
N ALA A 93 -11.73 15.19 -14.60
CA ALA A 93 -11.29 16.35 -13.83
C ALA A 93 -12.44 17.35 -13.60
N ALA A 94 -13.25 17.61 -14.61
CA ALA A 94 -14.42 18.48 -14.47
C ALA A 94 -15.46 17.90 -13.48
N ILE A 95 -15.75 16.60 -13.59
CA ILE A 95 -16.62 15.89 -12.62
C ILE A 95 -16.04 15.99 -11.21
N PHE A 96 -14.73 15.74 -11.05
CA PHE A 96 -14.10 15.86 -9.73
C PHE A 96 -14.23 17.29 -9.17
N LEU A 97 -14.00 18.32 -9.98
CA LEU A 97 -14.14 19.71 -9.54
C LEU A 97 -15.57 20.05 -9.14
N ALA A 98 -16.57 19.58 -9.90
CA ALA A 98 -17.98 19.75 -9.57
C ALA A 98 -18.33 19.05 -8.25
N VAL A 99 -17.94 17.78 -8.08
CA VAL A 99 -18.15 17.05 -6.84
C VAL A 99 -17.45 17.73 -5.66
N LYS A 100 -16.21 18.17 -5.85
CA LYS A 100 -15.45 18.90 -4.82
C LYS A 100 -16.16 20.23 -4.44
N ALA A 101 -16.67 20.98 -5.41
CA ALA A 101 -17.38 22.21 -5.14
C ALA A 101 -18.66 21.96 -4.33
N VAL A 102 -19.45 20.93 -4.69
CA VAL A 102 -20.63 20.51 -3.94
C VAL A 102 -20.28 20.07 -2.53
N VAL A 103 -19.28 19.19 -2.38
CA VAL A 103 -18.86 18.64 -1.07
C VAL A 103 -18.31 19.73 -0.15
N LEU A 104 -17.64 20.74 -0.69
CA LEU A 104 -17.09 21.84 0.08
C LEU A 104 -18.07 23.01 0.28
N CYS A 105 -19.23 23.01 -0.38
CA CYS A 105 -20.31 23.94 -0.12
C CYS A 105 -20.69 23.86 1.38
N PRO A 106 -20.74 24.98 2.13
CA PRO A 106 -20.84 24.96 3.59
C PRO A 106 -21.96 24.09 4.15
N PRO A 107 -23.21 24.15 3.68
CA PRO A 107 -24.28 23.30 4.21
C PRO A 107 -24.06 21.81 3.92
N VAL A 108 -23.59 21.46 2.71
CA VAL A 108 -23.31 20.06 2.34
C VAL A 108 -22.15 19.50 3.14
N LYS A 109 -21.07 20.27 3.25
CA LYS A 109 -19.90 19.92 4.07
C LYS A 109 -20.29 19.67 5.52
N LEU A 110 -21.14 20.51 6.10
CA LEU A 110 -21.60 20.35 7.48
C LEU A 110 -22.38 19.03 7.64
N VAL A 111 -23.32 18.75 6.75
CA VAL A 111 -24.11 17.49 6.77
C VAL A 111 -23.18 16.28 6.63
N LEU A 112 -22.24 16.32 5.69
CA LEU A 112 -21.26 15.23 5.50
C LEU A 112 -20.38 15.02 6.72
N LEU A 113 -19.90 16.09 7.35
CA LEU A 113 -19.10 15.98 8.56
C LEU A 113 -19.91 15.42 9.73
N VAL A 114 -21.17 15.80 9.90
CA VAL A 114 -22.07 15.23 10.91
C VAL A 114 -22.28 13.75 10.67
N ALA A 115 -22.60 13.35 9.44
CA ALA A 115 -22.78 11.95 9.06
C ALA A 115 -21.51 11.13 9.28
N LEU A 116 -20.35 11.66 8.86
CA LEU A 116 -19.03 11.03 9.05
C LEU A 116 -18.68 10.85 10.52
N ARG A 117 -18.91 11.88 11.34
CA ARG A 117 -18.72 11.81 12.80
C ARG A 117 -19.61 10.74 13.44
N LYS A 118 -20.88 10.66 13.03
CA LYS A 118 -21.81 9.63 13.51
C LYS A 118 -21.33 8.23 13.14
N LEU A 119 -20.93 8.03 11.89
CA LEU A 119 -20.44 6.75 11.39
C LEU A 119 -19.17 6.29 12.13
N VAL A 120 -18.15 7.14 12.16
CA VAL A 120 -16.84 6.80 12.76
C VAL A 120 -16.95 6.61 14.29
N ARG A 121 -17.88 7.29 14.95
CA ARG A 121 -18.15 7.07 16.39
C ARG A 121 -18.91 5.78 16.68
N ALA A 122 -19.60 5.20 15.68
CA ALA A 122 -20.38 4.01 15.87
C ALA A 122 -19.49 2.77 16.04
N ARG A 123 -19.55 2.10 17.20
CA ARG A 123 -18.82 0.85 17.48
C ARG A 123 -19.16 -0.26 16.48
N GLY A 124 -20.45 -0.38 16.13
CA GLY A 124 -20.94 -1.38 15.20
C GLY A 124 -20.30 -1.28 13.83
N PHE A 125 -20.04 -0.08 13.32
CA PHE A 125 -19.33 0.14 12.06
C PHE A 125 -17.94 -0.49 12.08
N TRP A 126 -17.13 -0.16 13.11
CA TRP A 126 -15.78 -0.70 13.25
C TRP A 126 -15.76 -2.21 13.48
N ALA A 127 -16.66 -2.70 14.35
CA ALA A 127 -16.76 -4.14 14.59
C ALA A 127 -17.11 -4.91 13.31
N ALA A 128 -18.03 -4.42 12.49
CA ALA A 128 -18.39 -5.04 11.22
C ALA A 128 -17.23 -5.00 10.22
N ALA A 129 -16.58 -3.84 10.05
CA ALA A 129 -15.45 -3.67 9.14
C ALA A 129 -14.27 -4.58 9.52
N LEU A 130 -13.92 -4.63 10.81
CA LEU A 130 -12.84 -5.47 11.31
C LEU A 130 -13.15 -6.96 11.17
N ARG A 131 -14.38 -7.40 11.48
CA ARG A 131 -14.79 -8.80 11.27
C ARG A 131 -14.75 -9.22 9.80
N ALA A 132 -14.99 -8.31 8.88
CA ALA A 132 -14.81 -8.57 7.45
C ALA A 132 -13.33 -8.67 7.05
N SER A 133 -12.45 -7.94 7.75
CA SER A 133 -11.01 -7.89 7.47
C SER A 133 -10.24 -9.07 8.03
N TYR A 134 -10.63 -9.57 9.21
CA TYR A 134 -9.99 -10.72 9.86
C TYR A 134 -10.49 -12.05 9.29
N HIS A 135 -9.61 -13.05 9.20
CA HIS A 135 -10.02 -14.42 8.94
C HIS A 135 -10.83 -14.96 10.12
N ASP A 136 -10.26 -14.94 11.33
CA ASP A 136 -10.97 -15.33 12.56
C ASP A 136 -11.62 -14.11 13.23
N SER A 137 -12.91 -13.92 13.01
CA SER A 137 -13.68 -12.83 13.58
C SER A 137 -13.72 -12.81 15.12
N ARG A 138 -13.40 -13.94 15.79
CA ARG A 138 -13.31 -14.04 17.26
C ARG A 138 -12.15 -13.21 17.83
N ARG A 139 -11.11 -12.96 17.03
CA ARG A 139 -9.99 -12.08 17.41
C ARG A 139 -10.36 -10.60 17.43
N VAL A 140 -11.49 -10.21 16.84
CA VAL A 140 -11.99 -8.83 16.89
C VAL A 140 -12.61 -8.56 18.25
N THR A 141 -11.75 -8.36 19.24
CA THR A 141 -12.13 -8.03 20.62
C THR A 141 -12.58 -6.57 20.74
N GLN A 142 -13.22 -6.24 21.87
CA GLN A 142 -13.59 -4.85 22.17
C GLN A 142 -12.36 -3.93 22.22
N LYS A 143 -11.23 -4.43 22.72
CA LYS A 143 -9.95 -3.70 22.75
C LYS A 143 -9.46 -3.33 21.35
N VAL A 144 -9.54 -4.26 20.41
CA VAL A 144 -9.19 -4.01 18.99
C VAL A 144 -10.09 -2.93 18.40
N VAL A 145 -11.43 -3.08 18.56
CA VAL A 145 -12.39 -2.08 18.08
C VAL A 145 -12.14 -0.70 18.67
N ASP A 146 -11.85 -0.61 19.95
CA ASP A 146 -11.58 0.67 20.62
C ASP A 146 -10.24 1.27 20.15
N GLY A 147 -9.21 0.46 19.87
CA GLY A 147 -7.96 0.91 19.27
C GLY A 147 -8.16 1.60 17.92
N TYR A 148 -8.98 1.04 17.04
CA TYR A 148 -9.32 1.64 15.73
C TYR A 148 -10.15 2.94 15.85
N ARG A 149 -10.75 3.17 17.01
CA ARG A 149 -11.53 4.40 17.30
C ARG A 149 -10.70 5.52 17.92
N CYS A 150 -9.49 5.25 18.42
CA CYS A 150 -8.62 6.28 19.01
C CYS A 150 -8.34 7.48 18.08
N PRO A 151 -8.12 7.33 16.76
CA PRO A 151 -7.88 8.46 15.88
C PRO A 151 -8.96 9.55 15.92
N LYS A 152 -10.21 9.21 16.28
CA LYS A 152 -11.31 10.19 16.45
C LYS A 152 -11.09 11.22 17.56
N GLU A 153 -10.11 10.98 18.44
CA GLU A 153 -9.75 11.87 19.53
C GLU A 153 -8.78 12.99 19.10
N THR A 154 -8.16 12.82 17.94
CA THR A 154 -7.26 13.81 17.36
C THR A 154 -8.06 15.02 16.83
N PRO A 155 -7.72 16.26 17.21
CA PRO A 155 -8.40 17.45 16.70
C PRO A 155 -8.36 17.51 15.16
N GLY A 156 -9.52 17.78 14.53
CA GLY A 156 -9.64 17.93 13.08
C GLY A 156 -9.62 16.62 12.29
N TRP A 157 -9.67 15.45 12.94
CA TRP A 157 -9.68 14.14 12.28
C TRP A 157 -10.77 14.01 11.21
N ASP A 158 -11.93 14.55 11.44
CA ASP A 158 -13.10 14.49 10.57
C ASP A 158 -12.91 15.28 9.26
N VAL A 159 -12.33 16.48 9.37
CA VAL A 159 -11.93 17.28 8.22
C VAL A 159 -10.78 16.59 7.48
N GLY A 160 -9.82 16.01 8.21
CA GLY A 160 -8.73 15.21 7.65
C GLY A 160 -9.26 14.02 6.86
N LEU A 161 -10.21 13.26 7.42
CA LEU A 161 -10.83 12.13 6.75
C LEU A 161 -11.64 12.54 5.52
N LEU A 162 -12.38 13.65 5.57
CA LEU A 162 -13.08 14.19 4.41
C LEU A 162 -12.10 14.58 3.28
N LYS A 163 -10.98 15.24 3.64
CA LYS A 163 -9.92 15.56 2.67
C LYS A 163 -9.30 14.28 2.08
N PHE A 164 -9.09 13.26 2.89
CA PHE A 164 -8.59 11.96 2.43
C PHE A 164 -9.56 11.31 1.43
N CYS A 165 -10.86 11.27 1.73
CA CYS A 165 -11.87 10.74 0.80
C CYS A 165 -11.87 11.50 -0.54
N LEU A 166 -11.76 12.84 -0.51
CA LEU A 166 -11.65 13.65 -1.72
C LEU A 166 -10.35 13.40 -2.48
N ALA A 167 -9.23 13.20 -1.78
CA ALA A 167 -7.96 12.85 -2.40
C ALA A 167 -8.01 11.47 -3.06
N MET A 168 -8.64 10.49 -2.41
CA MET A 168 -8.88 9.16 -2.98
C MET A 168 -9.75 9.23 -4.24
N LEU A 169 -10.83 10.01 -4.21
CA LEU A 169 -11.68 10.23 -5.38
C LEU A 169 -10.89 10.85 -6.53
N LYS A 170 -10.08 11.87 -6.25
CA LYS A 170 -9.19 12.50 -7.24
C LYS A 170 -8.19 11.49 -7.81
N SER A 171 -7.56 10.69 -6.95
CA SER A 171 -6.60 9.66 -7.37
C SER A 171 -7.24 8.63 -8.29
N ASN A 172 -8.44 8.18 -7.96
CA ASN A 172 -9.18 7.20 -8.76
C ASN A 172 -9.62 7.77 -10.13
N LEU A 173 -9.98 9.04 -10.19
CA LEU A 173 -10.44 9.69 -11.43
C LEU A 173 -9.28 10.22 -12.29
N CYS A 174 -8.25 10.80 -11.69
CA CYS A 174 -7.24 11.60 -12.37
C CYS A 174 -5.79 11.22 -11.99
N GLY A 175 -5.61 10.32 -11.03
CA GLY A 175 -4.28 9.93 -10.51
C GLY A 175 -3.51 8.99 -11.43
N PRO A 176 -2.24 8.72 -11.08
CA PRO A 176 -1.46 7.69 -11.77
C PRO A 176 -2.19 6.36 -11.67
N LYS A 177 -2.30 5.68 -12.81
CA LYS A 177 -2.98 4.39 -12.85
C LYS A 177 -2.14 3.33 -12.13
N PRO A 178 -2.77 2.37 -11.45
CA PRO A 178 -2.05 1.27 -10.80
C PRO A 178 -1.04 0.57 -11.72
N ARG A 179 -1.37 0.50 -13.00
CA ARG A 179 -0.48 -0.06 -14.03
C ARG A 179 0.82 0.74 -14.21
N GLU A 180 0.78 2.05 -14.13
CA GLU A 180 1.96 2.92 -14.25
C GLU A 180 2.87 2.76 -13.03
N ALA A 181 2.28 2.69 -11.83
CA ALA A 181 3.01 2.42 -10.59
C ALA A 181 3.66 1.02 -10.62
N LEU A 182 2.94 0.01 -11.10
CA LEU A 182 3.48 -1.33 -11.29
C LEU A 182 4.66 -1.34 -12.27
N GLN A 183 4.52 -0.72 -13.44
CA GLN A 183 5.61 -0.62 -14.42
C GLN A 183 6.82 0.12 -13.84
N GLY A 184 6.60 1.12 -12.99
CA GLY A 184 7.67 1.79 -12.26
C GLY A 184 8.40 0.84 -11.31
N LEU A 185 7.66 0.07 -10.50
CA LEU A 185 8.24 -0.90 -9.58
C LEU A 185 9.00 -2.01 -10.32
N VAL A 186 8.47 -2.51 -11.43
CA VAL A 186 9.13 -3.50 -12.30
C VAL A 186 10.48 -2.95 -12.79
N ARG A 187 10.50 -1.74 -13.34
CA ARG A 187 11.75 -1.10 -13.78
C ARG A 187 12.75 -0.94 -12.65
N LEU A 188 12.30 -0.60 -11.44
CA LEU A 188 13.19 -0.50 -10.28
C LEU A 188 13.74 -1.88 -9.87
N ALA A 189 12.90 -2.91 -9.86
CA ALA A 189 13.31 -4.27 -9.54
C ALA A 189 14.35 -4.78 -10.54
N GLU A 190 14.15 -4.53 -11.83
CA GLU A 190 15.10 -4.91 -12.89
C GLU A 190 16.42 -4.13 -12.80
N ALA A 191 16.35 -2.79 -12.75
CA ALA A 191 17.55 -1.94 -12.82
C ALA A 191 18.40 -1.98 -11.56
N GLN A 192 17.81 -2.20 -10.40
CA GLN A 192 18.48 -2.11 -9.11
C GLN A 192 18.52 -3.42 -8.33
N ARG A 193 17.94 -4.49 -8.86
CA ARG A 193 17.66 -5.73 -8.10
C ARG A 193 17.01 -5.42 -6.75
N LEU A 194 16.06 -4.46 -6.76
CA LEU A 194 15.37 -4.03 -5.55
C LEU A 194 14.58 -5.21 -4.97
N PRO A 195 14.91 -5.71 -3.77
CA PRO A 195 14.16 -6.79 -3.14
C PRO A 195 12.73 -6.36 -2.84
N VAL A 196 11.76 -7.18 -3.23
CA VAL A 196 10.34 -6.94 -2.97
C VAL A 196 9.75 -8.16 -2.27
N LEU A 197 9.13 -7.96 -1.11
CA LEU A 197 8.34 -8.97 -0.42
C LEU A 197 6.86 -8.62 -0.53
N ILE A 198 6.05 -9.60 -0.90
CA ILE A 198 4.59 -9.50 -0.92
C ILE A 198 4.04 -10.49 0.09
N LEU A 199 3.33 -9.99 1.10
CA LEU A 199 2.63 -10.79 2.11
C LEU A 199 1.12 -10.70 1.90
N HIS A 200 0.41 -11.84 1.91
CA HIS A 200 -1.04 -11.84 1.74
C HIS A 200 -1.71 -12.94 2.55
N GLY A 201 -2.89 -12.67 3.09
CA GLY A 201 -3.73 -13.69 3.70
C GLY A 201 -4.57 -14.42 2.65
N ALA A 202 -4.55 -15.76 2.64
CA ALA A 202 -5.33 -16.57 1.71
C ALA A 202 -6.85 -16.39 1.86
N GLN A 203 -7.30 -15.96 3.05
CA GLN A 203 -8.71 -15.73 3.40
C GLN A 203 -9.10 -14.25 3.35
N ASP A 204 -8.33 -13.43 2.66
CA ASP A 204 -8.65 -12.00 2.50
C ASP A 204 -9.93 -11.83 1.67
N ARG A 205 -10.96 -11.27 2.33
CA ARG A 205 -12.29 -10.99 1.74
C ARG A 205 -12.40 -9.59 1.14
N LEU A 206 -11.43 -8.72 1.43
CA LEU A 206 -11.43 -7.33 0.96
C LEU A 206 -10.62 -7.18 -0.33
N VAL A 207 -9.43 -7.79 -0.37
CA VAL A 207 -8.55 -7.78 -1.52
C VAL A 207 -8.25 -9.23 -1.92
N PRO A 208 -8.69 -9.69 -3.10
CA PRO A 208 -8.45 -11.07 -3.51
C PRO A 208 -6.96 -11.42 -3.57
N PRO A 209 -6.53 -12.57 -2.99
CA PRO A 209 -5.12 -12.99 -3.01
C PRO A 209 -4.52 -13.12 -4.42
N GLY A 210 -5.35 -13.36 -5.44
CA GLY A 210 -4.95 -13.35 -6.84
C GLY A 210 -4.36 -12.03 -7.32
N ASN A 211 -4.62 -10.91 -6.63
CA ASN A 211 -3.97 -9.63 -6.91
C ASN A 211 -2.47 -9.70 -6.59
N SER A 212 -2.11 -10.30 -5.47
CA SER A 212 -0.71 -10.50 -5.07
C SER A 212 0.01 -11.50 -5.96
N ALA A 213 -0.65 -12.58 -6.39
CA ALA A 213 -0.08 -13.52 -7.35
C ALA A 213 0.28 -12.82 -8.68
N ARG A 214 -0.66 -12.04 -9.26
CA ARG A 214 -0.40 -11.25 -10.48
C ARG A 214 0.70 -10.21 -10.30
N LEU A 215 0.78 -9.60 -9.10
CA LEU A 215 1.84 -8.64 -8.79
C LEU A 215 3.20 -9.33 -8.73
N ALA A 216 3.26 -10.51 -8.10
CA ALA A 216 4.46 -11.32 -8.00
C ALA A 216 4.97 -11.82 -9.38
N GLU A 217 4.06 -12.24 -10.24
CA GLU A 217 4.38 -12.61 -11.62
C GLU A 217 4.97 -11.44 -12.43
N ALA A 218 4.52 -10.21 -12.14
CA ALA A 218 4.95 -9.03 -12.86
C ALA A 218 6.26 -8.44 -12.37
N VAL A 219 6.62 -8.62 -11.08
CA VAL A 219 7.81 -8.00 -10.46
C VAL A 219 8.95 -9.01 -10.40
N PRO A 220 10.03 -8.84 -11.18
CA PRO A 220 11.15 -9.77 -11.20
C PRO A 220 11.82 -9.92 -9.83
N GLY A 221 12.08 -11.17 -9.43
CA GLY A 221 12.81 -11.50 -8.20
C GLY A 221 12.06 -11.16 -6.91
N CYS A 222 10.74 -10.89 -6.96
CA CYS A 222 9.96 -10.70 -5.73
C CYS A 222 9.70 -12.04 -5.02
N THR A 223 9.56 -11.95 -3.70
CA THR A 223 9.13 -13.05 -2.84
C THR A 223 7.64 -12.89 -2.54
N LEU A 224 6.83 -13.91 -2.81
CA LEU A 224 5.42 -13.96 -2.43
C LEU A 224 5.23 -14.93 -1.28
N SER A 225 4.66 -14.46 -0.18
CA SER A 225 4.25 -15.26 0.97
C SER A 225 2.74 -15.16 1.16
N VAL A 226 2.05 -16.30 1.06
CA VAL A 226 0.60 -16.37 1.26
C VAL A 226 0.30 -17.23 2.48
N TRP A 227 -0.40 -16.66 3.46
CA TRP A 227 -0.70 -17.33 4.72
C TRP A 227 -2.11 -17.92 4.72
N PRO A 228 -2.26 -19.24 4.92
CA PRO A 228 -3.54 -19.94 4.73
C PRO A 228 -4.66 -19.45 5.64
N ASP A 229 -4.36 -19.24 6.94
CA ASP A 229 -5.36 -18.92 7.98
C ASP A 229 -5.31 -17.42 8.35
N THR A 230 -5.28 -16.54 7.34
CA THR A 230 -5.06 -15.10 7.52
C THR A 230 -5.96 -14.33 6.57
N GLY A 231 -6.55 -13.26 7.06
CA GLY A 231 -7.36 -12.32 6.28
C GLY A 231 -6.56 -11.14 5.74
N HIS A 232 -7.20 -9.96 5.77
CA HIS A 232 -6.65 -8.73 5.20
C HIS A 232 -5.56 -8.06 6.06
N LEU A 233 -5.44 -8.46 7.34
CA LEU A 233 -4.58 -7.82 8.33
C LEU A 233 -3.51 -8.79 8.89
N PRO A 234 -2.59 -9.32 8.05
CA PRO A 234 -1.59 -10.30 8.50
C PRO A 234 -0.76 -9.81 9.70
N HIS A 235 -0.43 -8.53 9.75
CA HIS A 235 0.34 -7.89 10.81
C HIS A 235 -0.41 -7.77 12.14
N GLU A 236 -1.74 -7.86 12.12
CA GLU A 236 -2.57 -7.85 13.33
C GLU A 236 -3.05 -9.25 13.72
N GLU A 237 -3.32 -10.10 12.73
CA GLU A 237 -3.75 -11.45 12.99
C GLU A 237 -2.61 -12.35 13.49
N HIS A 238 -1.39 -12.11 13.02
CA HIS A 238 -0.19 -12.89 13.37
C HIS A 238 1.04 -11.98 13.55
N PRO A 239 1.07 -11.08 14.56
CA PRO A 239 2.09 -10.05 14.71
C PRO A 239 3.51 -10.60 14.85
N GLU A 240 3.70 -11.69 15.60
CA GLU A 240 5.00 -12.32 15.79
C GLU A 240 5.54 -12.93 14.50
N LYS A 241 4.68 -13.66 13.77
CA LYS A 241 5.01 -14.23 12.46
C LYS A 241 5.34 -13.14 11.45
N PHE A 242 4.54 -12.07 11.45
CA PHE A 242 4.76 -10.92 10.58
C PHE A 242 6.11 -10.26 10.84
N ALA A 243 6.40 -9.96 12.12
CA ALA A 243 7.66 -9.37 12.51
C ALA A 243 8.86 -10.26 12.15
N ALA A 244 8.77 -11.56 12.41
CA ALA A 244 9.84 -12.51 12.10
C ALA A 244 10.11 -12.59 10.58
N GLU A 245 9.07 -12.74 9.75
CA GLU A 245 9.24 -12.88 8.30
C GLU A 245 9.74 -11.60 7.65
N VAL A 246 9.21 -10.44 8.05
CA VAL A 246 9.71 -9.14 7.55
C VAL A 246 11.15 -8.90 8.00
N SER A 247 11.49 -9.20 9.25
CA SER A 247 12.86 -9.06 9.75
C SER A 247 13.82 -10.00 9.02
N GLN A 248 13.45 -11.26 8.83
CA GLN A 248 14.26 -12.23 8.08
C GLN A 248 14.50 -11.74 6.64
N PHE A 249 13.46 -11.26 5.97
CA PHE A 249 13.57 -10.70 4.62
C PHE A 249 14.52 -9.50 4.60
N LEU A 250 14.34 -8.54 5.51
CA LEU A 250 15.19 -7.34 5.57
C LEU A 250 16.63 -7.65 5.94
N CYS A 251 16.89 -8.62 6.82
CA CYS A 251 18.25 -9.09 7.15
C CYS A 251 18.94 -9.74 5.94
N GLY A 252 18.18 -10.42 5.08
CA GLY A 252 18.70 -11.02 3.85
C GLY A 252 19.03 -10.02 2.73
N VAL A 253 18.61 -8.76 2.86
CA VAL A 253 18.90 -7.71 1.86
C VAL A 253 20.37 -7.32 1.96
N PRO A 254 21.17 -7.46 0.87
CA PRO A 254 22.58 -7.10 0.90
C PRO A 254 22.77 -5.59 1.10
N PRO A 255 23.82 -5.15 1.85
CA PRO A 255 24.18 -3.74 1.94
C PRO A 255 24.54 -3.18 0.56
N ARG A 256 24.02 -2.02 0.21
CA ARG A 256 24.25 -1.38 -1.12
C ARG A 256 25.71 -1.15 -1.50
N ALA A 257 26.58 -0.93 -0.54
CA ALA A 257 28.02 -0.78 -0.80
C ALA A 257 28.65 -2.02 -1.48
N ALA A 258 28.06 -3.21 -1.27
CA ALA A 258 28.48 -4.45 -1.93
C ALA A 258 27.92 -4.56 -3.36
N ALA A 259 26.66 -4.16 -3.59
CA ALA A 259 26.03 -4.23 -4.91
C ALA A 259 26.65 -3.28 -5.95
N ALA A 260 27.15 -2.11 -5.52
CA ALA A 260 27.83 -1.16 -6.42
C ALA A 260 29.20 -1.64 -6.90
N ARG A 261 29.83 -2.56 -6.18
CA ARG A 261 31.14 -3.12 -6.56
C ARG A 261 31.03 -4.27 -7.57
N GLU A 262 29.91 -5.01 -7.57
CA GLU A 262 29.70 -6.12 -8.51
C GLU A 262 29.31 -5.64 -9.91
N THR A 263 28.75 -4.44 -10.06
CA THR A 263 28.36 -3.87 -11.37
C THR A 263 29.46 -3.05 -12.03
N GLY A 264 30.54 -2.75 -11.34
CA GLY A 264 31.70 -1.98 -11.84
C GLY A 264 32.85 -2.81 -12.38
N GLN A 265 32.77 -4.15 -12.39
CA GLN A 265 33.76 -5.06 -12.94
C GLN A 265 33.20 -5.91 -14.09
N LYS A 266 32.80 -5.25 -15.16
CA LYS A 266 32.70 -5.89 -16.48
C LYS A 266 33.04 -4.89 -17.56
#